data_dc193c0600e3e7f9e1925deaa280521c
#
_entry.id   dc193c0600e3e7f9e1925deaa280521c
#
_cell.length_a   1.000
_cell.length_b   1.000
_cell.length_c   1.000
_cell.angle_alpha   90.00
_cell.angle_beta   90.00
_cell.angle_gamma   90.00
#
_symmetry.space_group_name_H-M   'P 1'
#
loop_
_entity.id
_entity.type
_entity.pdbx_description
1 polymer ?
#
loop_
_entity_poly.entity_id
_entity_poly.type
_entity_poly.pdbx_seq_one_letter_code
_entity_poly.pdbx_strand_id
1 'polypeptide(L)'
;MKQSLKHKLSTLSHRFSEINALLSDPDIIAQQNKFRDLSKEYAQLEEVVKCFTHFEQNEKAILAAEHMLTENDAEMQALAQEELNTLKTSQADLETQLQLLLLPKDPNDDRNVFLEIRAGTGGHEAALFSGDLFRMYSRFAETQGWTFSVVSASDGDQGGYKEIIVRIEGQGVYSQLKFESGAHRVQRVPTTEAQGRIHTSACTVAILPEQDSIDEIKINPADLRVDTFRASGAGGQHVNKTDSAIRITHIPSGLXXXXAEQSAQRKSLVGSGDRSERIRTYNFPQGRVTDHRINLTLYQLDDIMQGKLNMIIVPLTREFQAEQLAELGE
;
A
#
# COMPACT_ATOMS: atom_id res chain seq x y z
N MET A 1 -22.65 10.15 15.82
CA MET A 1 -21.24 10.61 15.75
C MET A 1 -20.81 11.17 17.11
N LYS A 2 -19.61 10.79 17.55
CA LYS A 2 -19.04 11.30 18.82
C LYS A 2 -18.81 12.82 18.71
N GLN A 3 -19.01 13.52 19.82
CA GLN A 3 -18.89 14.98 19.87
C GLN A 3 -17.43 15.43 19.58
N SER A 4 -16.45 14.66 20.05
CA SER A 4 -15.03 14.94 19.80
C SER A 4 -14.69 14.89 18.30
N LEU A 5 -15.28 13.92 17.59
CA LEU A 5 -15.10 13.78 16.15
C LEU A 5 -15.73 14.96 15.41
N LYS A 6 -16.94 15.34 15.84
CA LYS A 6 -17.65 16.48 15.24
C LYS A 6 -16.87 17.77 15.43
N HIS A 7 -16.27 17.97 16.60
CA HIS A 7 -15.43 19.14 16.90
C HIS A 7 -14.20 19.17 16.00
N LYS A 8 -13.53 18.01 15.83
CA LYS A 8 -12.36 17.91 14.95
C LYS A 8 -12.73 18.27 13.50
N LEU A 9 -13.87 17.75 13.03
CA LEU A 9 -14.36 18.03 11.66
C LEU A 9 -14.69 19.51 11.48
N SER A 10 -15.29 20.16 12.49
CA SER A 10 -15.58 21.59 12.46
C SER A 10 -14.28 22.39 12.36
N THR A 11 -13.25 22.01 13.11
CA THR A 11 -11.94 22.67 13.09
C THR A 11 -11.31 22.55 11.68
N LEU A 12 -11.41 21.38 11.06
CA LEU A 12 -10.88 21.17 9.70
C LEU A 12 -11.67 22.01 8.68
N SER A 13 -12.98 22.14 8.86
CA SER A 13 -13.83 22.94 8.00
C SER A 13 -13.46 24.43 8.07
N HIS A 14 -13.20 24.94 9.28
CA HIS A 14 -12.72 26.32 9.48
C HIS A 14 -11.36 26.54 8.84
N ARG A 15 -10.45 25.58 9.02
CA ARG A 15 -9.12 25.65 8.40
C ARG A 15 -9.22 25.68 6.88
N PHE A 16 -10.10 24.86 6.31
CA PHE A 16 -10.33 24.79 4.86
C PHE A 16 -10.80 26.16 4.32
N SER A 17 -11.76 26.80 5.02
CA SER A 17 -12.25 28.14 4.65
C SER A 17 -11.13 29.17 4.73
N GLU A 18 -10.30 29.11 5.75
CA GLU A 18 -9.15 30.00 5.94
C GLU A 18 -8.14 29.84 4.77
N ILE A 19 -7.83 28.60 4.40
CA ILE A 19 -6.91 28.32 3.29
C ILE A 19 -7.50 28.82 1.98
N ASN A 20 -8.79 28.62 1.75
CA ASN A 20 -9.46 29.08 0.55
C ASN A 20 -9.34 30.62 0.40
N ALA A 21 -9.50 31.34 1.51
CA ALA A 21 -9.33 32.79 1.54
C ALA A 21 -7.87 33.19 1.27
N LEU A 22 -6.91 32.48 1.89
CA LEU A 22 -5.47 32.76 1.72
C LEU A 22 -5.02 32.52 0.27
N LEU A 23 -5.55 31.48 -0.39
CA LEU A 23 -5.18 31.15 -1.78
C LEU A 23 -5.66 32.23 -2.77
N SER A 24 -6.62 33.08 -2.37
CA SER A 24 -7.11 34.20 -3.17
C SER A 24 -6.37 35.50 -2.89
N ASP A 25 -5.47 35.51 -1.89
CA ASP A 25 -4.71 36.70 -1.50
C ASP A 25 -3.51 36.88 -2.44
N PRO A 26 -3.41 38.05 -3.14
CA PRO A 26 -2.28 38.28 -4.03
C PRO A 26 -0.91 38.23 -3.35
N ASP A 27 -0.81 38.60 -2.08
CA ASP A 27 0.44 38.53 -1.31
C ASP A 27 0.90 37.08 -1.11
N ILE A 28 -0.05 36.16 -0.93
CA ILE A 28 0.24 34.73 -0.79
C ILE A 28 0.59 34.12 -2.15
N ILE A 29 -0.11 34.51 -3.21
CA ILE A 29 0.15 34.03 -4.58
C ILE A 29 1.57 34.39 -5.00
N ALA A 30 2.08 35.54 -4.57
CA ALA A 30 3.44 36.00 -4.88
C ALA A 30 4.51 35.18 -4.16
N GLN A 31 4.19 34.46 -3.09
CA GLN A 31 5.10 33.62 -2.31
C GLN A 31 4.95 32.17 -2.76
N GLN A 32 5.77 31.73 -3.71
CA GLN A 32 5.66 30.42 -4.37
C GLN A 32 5.59 29.23 -3.39
N ASN A 33 6.49 29.20 -2.41
CA ASN A 33 6.54 28.08 -1.46
C ASN A 33 5.31 28.03 -0.57
N LYS A 34 4.87 29.19 -0.09
CA LYS A 34 3.69 29.31 0.77
C LYS A 34 2.41 28.93 0.01
N PHE A 35 2.27 29.42 -1.22
CA PHE A 35 1.15 29.10 -2.10
C PHE A 35 1.07 27.58 -2.38
N ARG A 36 2.23 26.98 -2.67
CA ARG A 36 2.31 25.53 -2.92
C ARG A 36 1.90 24.72 -1.71
N ASP A 37 2.40 25.08 -0.51
CA ASP A 37 2.09 24.36 0.73
C ASP A 37 0.60 24.47 1.08
N LEU A 38 0.02 25.65 0.91
CA LEU A 38 -1.41 25.89 1.15
C LEU A 38 -2.27 25.14 0.13
N SER A 39 -1.85 25.11 -1.14
CA SER A 39 -2.56 24.37 -2.19
C SER A 39 -2.58 22.86 -1.87
N LYS A 40 -1.47 22.34 -1.36
CA LYS A 40 -1.34 20.95 -0.94
C LYS A 40 -2.29 20.64 0.21
N GLU A 41 -2.32 21.51 1.22
CA GLU A 41 -3.21 21.36 2.37
C GLU A 41 -4.67 21.44 1.94
N TYR A 42 -5.00 22.36 1.04
CA TYR A 42 -6.35 22.49 0.46
C TYR A 42 -6.80 21.17 -0.17
N ALA A 43 -5.95 20.59 -1.01
CA ALA A 43 -6.25 19.32 -1.68
C ALA A 43 -6.48 18.18 -0.67
N GLN A 44 -5.69 18.16 0.41
CA GLN A 44 -5.82 17.14 1.44
C GLN A 44 -7.14 17.25 2.22
N LEU A 45 -7.61 18.49 2.45
CA LEU A 45 -8.81 18.75 3.25
C LEU A 45 -10.10 18.73 2.43
N GLU A 46 -10.01 18.92 1.12
CA GLU A 46 -11.19 19.14 0.26
C GLU A 46 -12.22 18.02 0.39
N GLU A 47 -11.77 16.77 0.29
CA GLU A 47 -12.66 15.60 0.30
C GLU A 47 -13.37 15.44 1.64
N VAL A 48 -12.62 15.56 2.75
CA VAL A 48 -13.21 15.39 4.09
C VAL A 48 -14.19 16.52 4.39
N VAL A 49 -13.88 17.75 3.99
CA VAL A 49 -14.76 18.91 4.23
C VAL A 49 -16.05 18.80 3.40
N LYS A 50 -15.95 18.38 2.14
CA LYS A 50 -17.15 18.14 1.31
C LYS A 50 -18.06 17.09 1.93
N CYS A 51 -17.46 16.00 2.41
CA CYS A 51 -18.20 14.92 3.05
C CYS A 51 -18.87 15.39 4.34
N PHE A 52 -18.17 16.19 5.14
CA PHE A 52 -18.71 16.74 6.38
C PHE A 52 -19.85 17.74 6.11
N THR A 53 -19.72 18.57 5.08
CA THR A 53 -20.80 19.49 4.66
C THR A 53 -22.05 18.69 4.31
N HIS A 54 -21.89 17.61 3.57
CA HIS A 54 -22.99 16.72 3.20
C HIS A 54 -23.63 16.08 4.44
N PHE A 55 -22.77 15.65 5.39
CA PHE A 55 -23.23 15.09 6.67
C PHE A 55 -24.08 16.11 7.44
N GLU A 56 -23.64 17.37 7.51
CA GLU A 56 -24.36 18.43 8.22
C GLU A 56 -25.70 18.75 7.54
N GLN A 57 -25.75 18.80 6.21
CA GLN A 57 -26.98 19.00 5.43
C GLN A 57 -27.96 17.87 5.68
N ASN A 58 -27.45 16.64 5.71
CA ASN A 58 -28.26 15.45 5.98
C ASN A 58 -28.82 15.47 7.40
N GLU A 59 -28.02 15.93 8.36
CA GLU A 59 -28.43 16.07 9.77
C GLU A 59 -29.61 17.06 9.88
N LYS A 60 -29.55 18.19 9.17
CA LYS A 60 -30.63 19.18 9.12
C LYS A 60 -31.90 18.60 8.49
N ALA A 61 -31.72 17.82 7.42
CA ALA A 61 -32.85 17.16 6.74
C ALA A 61 -33.53 16.14 7.64
N ILE A 62 -32.75 15.42 8.47
CA ILE A 62 -33.31 14.47 9.46
C ILE A 62 -34.16 15.22 10.47
N LEU A 63 -33.65 16.34 11.00
CA LEU A 63 -34.42 17.14 11.98
C LEU A 63 -35.72 17.65 11.38
N ALA A 64 -35.70 18.11 10.10
CA ALA A 64 -36.89 18.58 9.39
C ALA A 64 -37.91 17.44 9.21
N ALA A 65 -37.45 16.25 8.83
CA ALA A 65 -38.33 15.09 8.64
C ALA A 65 -38.94 14.64 9.96
N GLU A 66 -38.16 14.68 11.06
CA GLU A 66 -38.65 14.36 12.41
C GLU A 66 -39.72 15.34 12.86
N HIS A 67 -39.58 16.64 12.51
CA HIS A 67 -40.56 17.65 12.81
C HIS A 67 -41.88 17.39 12.04
N MET A 68 -41.78 16.97 10.77
CA MET A 68 -42.95 16.64 9.94
C MET A 68 -43.73 15.45 10.51
N LEU A 69 -43.10 14.55 11.24
CA LEU A 69 -43.78 13.41 11.89
C LEU A 69 -44.72 13.87 13.01
N THR A 70 -44.53 15.07 13.55
CA THR A 70 -45.39 15.63 14.61
C THR A 70 -46.67 16.29 14.07
N GLU A 71 -46.82 16.44 12.77
CA GLU A 71 -48.00 17.06 12.14
C GLU A 71 -49.14 16.04 12.08
N ASN A 72 -50.40 16.58 12.01
CA ASN A 72 -51.62 15.76 12.07
C ASN A 72 -52.13 15.37 10.68
N ASP A 73 -51.21 15.05 9.78
CA ASP A 73 -51.53 14.59 8.40
C ASP A 73 -50.90 13.22 8.17
N ALA A 74 -51.70 12.19 8.00
CA ALA A 74 -51.24 10.84 7.85
C ALA A 74 -50.37 10.63 6.60
N GLU A 75 -50.71 11.30 5.49
CA GLU A 75 -49.93 11.20 4.25
C GLU A 75 -48.58 11.85 4.43
N MET A 76 -48.52 13.02 5.05
CA MET A 76 -47.27 13.72 5.36
C MET A 76 -46.40 12.92 6.31
N GLN A 77 -47.01 12.25 7.32
CA GLN A 77 -46.27 11.39 8.27
C GLN A 77 -45.66 10.20 7.54
N ALA A 78 -46.40 9.58 6.60
CA ALA A 78 -45.90 8.43 5.85
C ALA A 78 -44.70 8.82 4.95
N LEU A 79 -44.81 9.97 4.27
CA LEU A 79 -43.72 10.49 3.43
C LEU A 79 -42.50 10.85 4.28
N ALA A 80 -42.73 11.49 5.42
CA ALA A 80 -41.64 11.89 6.33
C ALA A 80 -40.93 10.66 6.90
N GLN A 81 -41.67 9.58 7.22
CA GLN A 81 -41.07 8.34 7.74
C GLN A 81 -40.19 7.69 6.68
N GLU A 82 -40.67 7.63 5.42
CA GLU A 82 -39.88 7.05 4.31
C GLU A 82 -38.61 7.86 4.08
N GLU A 83 -38.73 9.18 4.03
CA GLU A 83 -37.59 10.09 3.87
C GLU A 83 -36.61 9.94 5.02
N LEU A 84 -37.11 9.84 6.25
CA LEU A 84 -36.29 9.69 7.47
C LEU A 84 -35.48 8.39 7.41
N ASN A 85 -36.08 7.29 6.97
CA ASN A 85 -35.38 6.00 6.83
C ASN A 85 -34.22 6.11 5.84
N THR A 86 -34.47 6.75 4.69
CA THR A 86 -33.44 6.98 3.65
C THR A 86 -32.32 7.86 4.20
N LEU A 87 -32.68 8.95 4.89
CA LEU A 87 -31.71 9.91 5.43
C LEU A 87 -30.84 9.27 6.52
N LYS A 88 -31.42 8.41 7.38
CA LYS A 88 -30.66 7.72 8.44
C LYS A 88 -29.67 6.73 7.87
N THR A 89 -30.04 6.01 6.80
CA THR A 89 -29.13 5.11 6.09
C THR A 89 -27.96 5.90 5.48
N SER A 90 -28.26 7.00 4.81
CA SER A 90 -27.28 7.91 4.23
C SER A 90 -26.36 8.48 5.30
N GLN A 91 -26.93 8.85 6.47
CA GLN A 91 -26.15 9.40 7.59
C GLN A 91 -25.13 8.41 8.12
N ALA A 92 -25.51 7.14 8.27
CA ALA A 92 -24.61 6.08 8.72
C ALA A 92 -23.47 5.89 7.72
N ASP A 93 -23.77 5.90 6.43
CA ASP A 93 -22.77 5.77 5.37
C ASP A 93 -21.78 6.95 5.38
N LEU A 94 -22.30 8.17 5.53
CA LEU A 94 -21.48 9.39 5.60
C LEU A 94 -20.57 9.38 6.83
N GLU A 95 -21.07 8.91 7.97
CA GLU A 95 -20.26 8.80 9.19
C GLU A 95 -19.11 7.83 9.01
N THR A 96 -19.36 6.67 8.40
CA THR A 96 -18.33 5.70 8.09
C THR A 96 -17.28 6.29 7.13
N GLN A 97 -17.74 6.97 6.10
CA GLN A 97 -16.85 7.60 5.12
C GLN A 97 -15.99 8.68 5.79
N LEU A 98 -16.56 9.48 6.67
CA LEU A 98 -15.82 10.52 7.41
C LEU A 98 -14.74 9.90 8.30
N GLN A 99 -15.05 8.80 8.98
CA GLN A 99 -14.08 8.10 9.81
C GLN A 99 -12.90 7.60 8.96
N LEU A 100 -13.18 7.04 7.79
CA LEU A 100 -12.14 6.55 6.88
C LEU A 100 -11.28 7.71 6.35
N LEU A 101 -11.90 8.86 6.01
CA LEU A 101 -11.18 10.02 5.51
C LEU A 101 -10.27 10.66 6.57
N LEU A 102 -10.58 10.47 7.85
CA LEU A 102 -9.79 11.00 8.97
C LEU A 102 -8.63 10.08 9.38
N LEU A 103 -8.58 8.85 8.86
CA LEU A 103 -7.47 7.96 9.14
C LEU A 103 -6.16 8.56 8.62
N PRO A 104 -5.04 8.37 9.35
CA PRO A 104 -3.76 8.87 8.88
C PRO A 104 -3.43 8.25 7.51
N LYS A 105 -3.09 9.09 6.54
CA LYS A 105 -2.67 8.64 5.22
C LYS A 105 -1.19 8.29 5.27
N ASP A 106 -0.84 7.14 4.68
CA ASP A 106 0.56 6.78 4.49
C ASP A 106 1.16 7.76 3.47
N PRO A 107 2.23 8.49 3.83
CA PRO A 107 2.83 9.46 2.90
C PRO A 107 3.37 8.81 1.63
N ASN A 108 3.58 7.50 1.62
CA ASN A 108 4.09 6.77 0.47
C ASN A 108 2.98 6.29 -0.48
N ASP A 109 1.70 6.43 -0.10
CA ASP A 109 0.59 5.83 -0.86
C ASP A 109 0.54 6.25 -2.33
N ASP A 110 0.89 7.50 -2.64
CA ASP A 110 0.84 8.01 -4.01
C ASP A 110 2.16 7.81 -4.77
N ARG A 111 3.15 7.19 -4.14
CA ARG A 111 4.46 7.00 -4.75
C ARG A 111 4.46 5.84 -5.74
N ASN A 112 5.31 5.95 -6.74
CA ASN A 112 5.70 4.82 -7.58
C ASN A 112 6.45 3.80 -6.72
N VAL A 113 6.59 2.57 -7.21
CA VAL A 113 7.26 1.52 -6.43
C VAL A 113 8.31 0.80 -7.28
N PHE A 114 9.26 0.20 -6.58
CA PHE A 114 10.09 -0.87 -7.11
C PHE A 114 9.55 -2.18 -6.54
N LEU A 115 9.18 -3.08 -7.45
CA LEU A 115 8.73 -4.44 -7.11
C LEU A 115 9.92 -5.37 -7.29
N GLU A 116 10.30 -6.09 -6.24
CA GLU A 116 11.38 -7.08 -6.30
C GLU A 116 10.76 -8.44 -6.02
N ILE A 117 11.00 -9.39 -6.93
CA ILE A 117 10.57 -10.78 -6.77
C ILE A 117 11.82 -11.64 -6.79
N ARG A 118 11.99 -12.45 -5.76
CA ARG A 118 13.15 -13.36 -5.64
C ARG A 118 12.67 -14.78 -5.41
N ALA A 119 13.30 -15.72 -6.14
CA ALA A 119 13.07 -17.14 -5.88
C ALA A 119 13.66 -17.49 -4.52
N GLY A 120 12.84 -18.12 -3.69
CA GLY A 120 13.26 -18.59 -2.37
C GLY A 120 13.43 -20.09 -2.36
N THR A 121 12.88 -20.75 -1.36
CA THR A 121 12.95 -22.21 -1.21
C THR A 121 12.25 -22.91 -2.38
N GLY A 122 12.94 -23.85 -3.01
CA GLY A 122 12.34 -24.67 -4.06
C GLY A 122 13.07 -24.67 -5.40
N GLY A 123 14.21 -23.99 -5.46
CA GLY A 123 15.10 -24.05 -6.63
C GLY A 123 14.43 -23.62 -7.92
N HIS A 124 14.44 -24.50 -8.94
CA HIS A 124 13.90 -24.20 -10.27
C HIS A 124 12.41 -23.89 -10.23
N GLU A 125 11.64 -24.57 -9.38
CA GLU A 125 10.20 -24.32 -9.27
C GLU A 125 9.92 -22.94 -8.69
N ALA A 126 10.74 -22.51 -7.71
CA ALA A 126 10.61 -21.15 -7.16
C ALA A 126 10.92 -20.10 -8.24
N ALA A 127 11.91 -20.34 -9.10
CA ALA A 127 12.23 -19.43 -10.19
C ALA A 127 11.09 -19.35 -11.20
N LEU A 128 10.47 -20.49 -11.54
CA LEU A 128 9.32 -20.52 -12.43
C LEU A 128 8.14 -19.76 -11.82
N PHE A 129 7.90 -19.94 -10.52
CA PHE A 129 6.82 -19.23 -9.84
C PHE A 129 7.08 -17.72 -9.77
N SER A 130 8.33 -17.29 -9.63
CA SER A 130 8.64 -15.86 -9.67
C SER A 130 8.26 -15.26 -11.03
N GLY A 131 8.41 -16.02 -12.12
CA GLY A 131 7.94 -15.63 -13.44
C GLY A 131 6.43 -15.50 -13.51
N ASP A 132 5.71 -16.40 -12.84
CA ASP A 132 4.24 -16.35 -12.77
C ASP A 132 3.78 -15.13 -11.98
N LEU A 133 4.43 -14.83 -10.85
CA LEU A 133 4.12 -13.63 -10.05
C LEU A 133 4.41 -12.36 -10.85
N PHE A 134 5.53 -12.33 -11.57
CA PHE A 134 5.88 -11.20 -12.43
C PHE A 134 4.77 -10.95 -13.45
N ARG A 135 4.28 -12.00 -14.09
CA ARG A 135 3.20 -11.88 -15.08
C ARG A 135 1.90 -11.40 -14.41
N MET A 136 1.60 -11.93 -13.24
CA MET A 136 0.41 -11.53 -12.46
C MET A 136 0.43 -10.03 -12.15
N TYR A 137 1.55 -9.53 -11.64
CA TYR A 137 1.67 -8.09 -11.31
C TYR A 137 1.68 -7.23 -12.58
N SER A 138 2.28 -7.72 -13.66
CA SER A 138 2.29 -7.00 -14.94
C SER A 138 0.86 -6.81 -15.47
N ARG A 139 0.06 -7.85 -15.42
CA ARG A 139 -1.35 -7.79 -15.87
C ARG A 139 -2.19 -6.90 -14.96
N PHE A 140 -1.95 -6.98 -13.66
CA PHE A 140 -2.64 -6.09 -12.72
C PHE A 140 -2.29 -4.63 -13.02
N ALA A 141 -1.01 -4.32 -13.22
CA ALA A 141 -0.55 -2.95 -13.55
C ALA A 141 -1.23 -2.46 -14.82
N GLU A 142 -1.35 -3.32 -15.84
CA GLU A 142 -2.02 -2.99 -17.09
C GLU A 142 -3.48 -2.60 -16.85
N THR A 143 -4.21 -3.36 -16.03
CA THR A 143 -5.62 -3.04 -15.71
C THR A 143 -5.76 -1.73 -14.94
N GLN A 144 -4.74 -1.33 -14.18
CA GLN A 144 -4.74 -0.08 -13.42
C GLN A 144 -4.27 1.11 -14.27
N GLY A 145 -3.78 0.87 -15.49
CA GLY A 145 -3.25 1.92 -16.34
C GLY A 145 -1.86 2.39 -15.94
N TRP A 146 -1.13 1.56 -15.21
CA TRP A 146 0.23 1.89 -14.75
C TRP A 146 1.28 1.48 -15.77
N THR A 147 2.44 2.15 -15.74
CA THR A 147 3.61 1.79 -16.54
C THR A 147 4.45 0.78 -15.77
N PHE A 148 4.83 -0.31 -16.41
CA PHE A 148 5.51 -1.46 -15.81
C PHE A 148 6.81 -1.69 -16.58
N SER A 149 7.96 -1.39 -15.98
CA SER A 149 9.27 -1.41 -16.64
C SER A 149 10.27 -2.27 -15.88
N VAL A 150 10.88 -3.23 -16.56
CA VAL A 150 11.92 -4.08 -15.96
C VAL A 150 13.20 -3.25 -15.76
N VAL A 151 13.70 -3.21 -14.52
CA VAL A 151 14.94 -2.52 -14.15
C VAL A 151 16.13 -3.49 -14.27
N SER A 152 15.98 -4.71 -13.73
CA SER A 152 17.01 -5.74 -13.84
C SER A 152 16.36 -7.11 -13.69
N ALA A 153 17.00 -8.12 -14.26
CA ALA A 153 16.50 -9.49 -14.18
C ALA A 153 17.69 -10.45 -14.18
N SER A 154 17.57 -11.49 -13.35
CA SER A 154 18.49 -12.62 -13.34
C SER A 154 17.65 -13.88 -13.62
N ASP A 155 17.89 -14.49 -14.77
CA ASP A 155 17.08 -15.62 -15.25
C ASP A 155 17.34 -16.89 -14.45
N GLY A 156 16.29 -17.70 -14.29
CA GLY A 156 16.40 -19.03 -13.76
C GLY A 156 17.02 -19.99 -14.79
N ASP A 157 17.71 -21.02 -14.30
CA ASP A 157 18.43 -21.95 -15.18
C ASP A 157 17.48 -22.76 -16.06
N GLN A 158 16.23 -22.95 -15.60
CA GLN A 158 15.19 -23.69 -16.34
C GLN A 158 13.97 -22.83 -16.61
N GLY A 159 14.15 -21.52 -16.72
CA GLY A 159 13.06 -20.56 -16.93
C GLY A 159 12.73 -19.80 -15.67
N GLY A 160 11.88 -18.79 -15.83
CA GLY A 160 11.53 -17.90 -14.74
C GLY A 160 12.68 -17.00 -14.34
N TYR A 161 12.67 -16.52 -13.11
CA TYR A 161 13.68 -15.57 -12.61
C TYR A 161 14.20 -16.00 -11.25
N LYS A 162 15.51 -15.95 -11.07
CA LYS A 162 16.13 -15.99 -9.74
C LYS A 162 15.79 -14.70 -8.99
N GLU A 163 15.78 -13.59 -9.72
CA GLU A 163 15.40 -12.28 -9.21
C GLU A 163 14.92 -11.42 -10.37
N ILE A 164 13.89 -10.64 -10.14
CA ILE A 164 13.48 -9.59 -11.10
C ILE A 164 13.05 -8.35 -10.33
N ILE A 165 13.51 -7.20 -10.81
CA ILE A 165 13.20 -5.89 -10.24
C ILE A 165 12.50 -5.07 -11.31
N VAL A 166 11.34 -4.52 -10.94
CA VAL A 166 10.45 -3.78 -11.84
C VAL A 166 10.12 -2.44 -11.21
N ARG A 167 10.11 -1.38 -12.04
CA ARG A 167 9.58 -0.09 -11.63
C ARG A 167 8.14 0.03 -12.09
N ILE A 168 7.23 0.36 -11.18
CA ILE A 168 5.81 0.54 -11.49
C ILE A 168 5.45 1.99 -11.22
N GLU A 169 4.98 2.69 -12.23
CA GLU A 169 4.68 4.12 -12.20
C GLU A 169 3.20 4.36 -12.49
N GLY A 170 2.56 5.18 -11.66
CA GLY A 170 1.15 5.51 -11.83
C GLY A 170 0.56 6.11 -10.58
N GLN A 171 -0.75 6.28 -10.58
CA GLN A 171 -1.46 6.86 -9.44
C GLN A 171 -1.76 5.80 -8.39
N GLY A 172 -1.35 6.07 -7.15
CA GLY A 172 -1.68 5.25 -6.00
C GLY A 172 -1.05 3.87 -6.01
N VAL A 173 0.08 3.70 -6.68
CA VAL A 173 0.70 2.38 -6.85
C VAL A 173 1.04 1.76 -5.49
N TYR A 174 1.72 2.50 -4.63
CA TYR A 174 2.12 1.98 -3.33
C TYR A 174 0.88 1.62 -2.47
N SER A 175 -0.16 2.44 -2.53
CA SER A 175 -1.39 2.19 -1.75
C SER A 175 -2.02 0.84 -2.10
N GLN A 176 -1.91 0.43 -3.37
CA GLN A 176 -2.50 -0.83 -3.84
C GLN A 176 -1.60 -2.03 -3.55
N LEU A 177 -0.27 -1.86 -3.67
CA LEU A 177 0.67 -2.97 -3.64
C LEU A 177 1.38 -3.15 -2.30
N LYS A 178 1.26 -2.21 -1.37
CA LYS A 178 2.04 -2.24 -0.12
C LYS A 178 1.86 -3.52 0.71
N PHE A 179 0.71 -4.17 0.59
CA PHE A 179 0.44 -5.40 1.34
C PHE A 179 0.97 -6.65 0.65
N GLU A 180 1.60 -6.50 -0.53
CA GLU A 180 2.13 -7.65 -1.28
C GLU A 180 3.51 -8.10 -0.79
N SER A 181 4.19 -7.30 0.01
CA SER A 181 5.51 -7.66 0.56
C SER A 181 5.41 -8.84 1.50
N GLY A 182 6.27 -9.83 1.29
CA GLY A 182 6.31 -11.03 2.12
C GLY A 182 6.64 -12.27 1.32
N ALA A 183 6.48 -13.43 1.96
CA ALA A 183 6.70 -14.73 1.33
C ALA A 183 5.41 -15.25 0.70
N HIS A 184 5.48 -15.59 -0.57
CA HIS A 184 4.39 -16.14 -1.37
C HIS A 184 4.69 -17.61 -1.63
N ARG A 185 3.84 -18.50 -1.14
CA ARG A 185 4.03 -19.94 -1.22
C ARG A 185 3.20 -20.52 -2.35
N VAL A 186 3.80 -21.42 -3.13
CA VAL A 186 3.10 -22.13 -4.20
C VAL A 186 3.08 -23.63 -3.92
N GLN A 187 1.97 -24.26 -4.17
CA GLN A 187 1.79 -25.72 -4.11
C GLN A 187 1.29 -26.15 -5.48
N ARG A 188 2.13 -26.92 -6.19
CA ARG A 188 1.76 -27.47 -7.51
C ARG A 188 2.72 -28.59 -7.90
N VAL A 189 2.33 -29.34 -8.92
CA VAL A 189 3.21 -30.35 -9.50
C VAL A 189 4.17 -29.63 -10.44
N PRO A 190 5.50 -29.66 -10.15
CA PRO A 190 6.46 -28.99 -11.05
C PRO A 190 6.50 -29.66 -12.42
N THR A 191 6.90 -28.93 -13.44
CA THR A 191 7.08 -29.46 -14.80
C THR A 191 8.15 -30.54 -14.84
N THR A 192 9.08 -30.51 -13.89
CA THR A 192 10.19 -31.48 -13.78
C THR A 192 9.82 -32.74 -13.00
N GLU A 193 8.61 -32.81 -12.43
CA GLU A 193 8.19 -33.93 -11.58
C GLU A 193 7.52 -35.01 -12.42
N ALA A 194 8.21 -36.16 -12.54
CA ALA A 194 7.73 -37.27 -13.39
C ALA A 194 6.62 -38.11 -12.76
N GLN A 195 6.52 -38.10 -11.41
CA GLN A 195 5.57 -38.93 -10.68
C GLN A 195 4.30 -38.19 -10.25
N GLY A 196 4.16 -36.92 -10.66
CA GLY A 196 2.97 -36.12 -10.39
C GLY A 196 2.82 -35.67 -8.93
N ARG A 197 3.89 -35.68 -8.17
CA ARG A 197 3.84 -35.26 -6.77
C ARG A 197 3.80 -33.74 -6.63
N ILE A 198 2.96 -33.27 -5.70
CA ILE A 198 2.84 -31.84 -5.40
C ILE A 198 4.07 -31.39 -4.59
N HIS A 199 4.74 -30.34 -5.06
CA HIS A 199 5.86 -29.74 -4.35
C HIS A 199 5.45 -28.37 -3.80
N THR A 200 6.10 -27.94 -2.74
CA THR A 200 5.89 -26.62 -2.11
C THR A 200 7.14 -25.79 -2.28
N SER A 201 6.98 -24.62 -2.89
CA SER A 201 8.06 -23.68 -3.12
C SER A 201 7.63 -22.30 -2.65
N ALA A 202 8.55 -21.36 -2.58
CA ALA A 202 8.24 -19.99 -2.14
C ALA A 202 9.09 -18.97 -2.88
N CYS A 203 8.51 -17.81 -3.07
CA CYS A 203 9.17 -16.60 -3.56
C CYS A 203 8.99 -15.50 -2.51
N THR A 204 9.90 -14.54 -2.50
CA THR A 204 9.72 -13.32 -1.71
C THR A 204 9.39 -12.16 -2.63
N VAL A 205 8.47 -11.32 -2.19
CA VAL A 205 8.07 -10.09 -2.88
C VAL A 205 8.38 -8.93 -1.95
N ALA A 206 9.03 -7.89 -2.47
CA ALA A 206 9.27 -6.65 -1.73
C ALA A 206 8.73 -5.48 -2.56
N ILE A 207 7.92 -4.65 -1.94
CA ILE A 207 7.38 -3.42 -2.53
C ILE A 207 8.06 -2.27 -1.81
N LEU A 208 8.86 -1.51 -2.56
CA LEU A 208 9.64 -0.40 -2.01
C LEU A 208 9.16 0.89 -2.65
N PRO A 209 8.69 1.86 -1.85
CA PRO A 209 8.27 3.13 -2.44
C PRO A 209 9.47 3.87 -3.04
N GLU A 210 9.28 4.43 -4.23
CA GLU A 210 10.31 5.24 -4.88
C GLU A 210 10.51 6.54 -4.09
N GLN A 211 11.75 6.81 -3.73
CA GLN A 211 12.07 8.01 -2.97
C GLN A 211 12.19 9.21 -3.91
N ASP A 212 11.96 10.40 -3.38
CA ASP A 212 12.14 11.63 -4.14
C ASP A 212 13.60 11.75 -4.58
N SER A 213 13.81 12.26 -5.80
CA SER A 213 15.15 12.51 -6.29
C SER A 213 15.81 13.55 -5.37
N ILE A 214 16.88 13.14 -4.72
CA ILE A 214 17.71 14.06 -3.95
C ILE A 214 18.36 14.99 -4.98
N ASP A 215 18.31 16.30 -4.75
CA ASP A 215 19.07 17.28 -5.55
C ASP A 215 20.50 16.78 -5.65
N GLU A 216 21.05 16.75 -6.86
CA GLU A 216 22.38 16.23 -7.10
C GLU A 216 23.40 16.85 -6.17
N ILE A 217 23.68 16.16 -5.08
CA ILE A 217 24.82 16.51 -4.24
C ILE A 217 26.03 16.00 -4.99
N LYS A 218 26.84 16.92 -5.51
CA LYS A 218 28.07 16.55 -6.18
C LYS A 218 29.07 16.10 -5.14
N ILE A 219 29.23 14.80 -5.02
CA ILE A 219 30.21 14.22 -4.12
C ILE A 219 31.52 14.02 -4.89
N ASN A 220 32.58 14.65 -4.40
CA ASN A 220 33.90 14.47 -4.97
C ASN A 220 34.43 13.08 -4.55
N PRO A 221 34.72 12.19 -5.51
CA PRO A 221 35.22 10.85 -5.14
C PRO A 221 36.46 10.86 -4.26
N ALA A 222 37.28 11.92 -4.34
CA ALA A 222 38.48 12.05 -3.50
C ALA A 222 38.14 12.23 -2.02
N ASP A 223 36.91 12.66 -1.72
CA ASP A 223 36.45 12.86 -0.35
C ASP A 223 35.81 11.59 0.24
N LEU A 224 35.81 10.50 -0.51
CA LEU A 224 35.22 9.23 -0.07
C LEU A 224 36.30 8.22 0.34
N ARG A 225 36.11 7.64 1.51
CA ARG A 225 36.90 6.48 1.93
C ARG A 225 36.00 5.25 1.85
N VAL A 226 36.44 4.26 1.08
CA VAL A 226 35.70 3.02 0.89
C VAL A 226 36.43 1.91 1.64
N ASP A 227 35.78 1.37 2.64
CA ASP A 227 36.31 0.24 3.43
C ASP A 227 35.49 -0.99 3.17
N THR A 228 36.17 -2.10 2.86
CA THR A 228 35.54 -3.42 2.73
C THR A 228 35.83 -4.22 3.98
N PHE A 229 34.84 -4.95 4.47
CA PHE A 229 34.99 -5.78 5.66
C PHE A 229 34.01 -6.94 5.64
N ARG A 230 34.22 -7.88 6.54
CA ARG A 230 33.36 -9.06 6.65
C ARG A 230 32.02 -8.63 7.27
N ALA A 231 30.94 -9.05 6.63
CA ALA A 231 29.60 -8.78 7.17
C ALA A 231 29.42 -9.54 8.48
N SER A 232 28.87 -8.87 9.49
CA SER A 232 28.57 -9.49 10.78
C SER A 232 27.09 -9.87 10.81
N GLY A 233 26.81 -11.13 11.16
CA GLY A 233 25.44 -11.62 11.25
C GLY A 233 25.35 -13.13 11.19
N ALA A 234 24.17 -13.65 11.48
CA ALA A 234 23.90 -15.08 11.40
C ALA A 234 23.93 -15.51 9.92
N GLY A 235 24.94 -16.27 9.57
CA GLY A 235 25.12 -16.74 8.21
C GLY A 235 26.09 -17.89 8.16
N GLY A 236 26.15 -18.55 7.02
CA GLY A 236 27.05 -19.69 6.81
C GLY A 236 28.49 -19.27 6.58
N GLN A 237 29.29 -20.27 6.17
CA GLN A 237 30.71 -20.11 5.95
C GLN A 237 31.07 -19.00 4.95
N HIS A 238 30.22 -18.77 3.97
CA HIS A 238 30.40 -17.74 2.94
C HIS A 238 30.41 -16.33 3.55
N VAL A 239 29.46 -16.05 4.45
CA VAL A 239 29.32 -14.73 5.10
C VAL A 239 30.57 -14.44 5.96
N ASN A 240 31.13 -15.45 6.57
CA ASN A 240 32.26 -15.31 7.49
C ASN A 240 33.64 -15.26 6.79
N LYS A 241 33.68 -15.69 5.52
CA LYS A 241 34.98 -15.80 4.80
C LYS A 241 35.21 -14.73 3.74
N THR A 242 34.15 -14.02 3.31
CA THR A 242 34.28 -13.01 2.25
C THR A 242 34.05 -11.61 2.79
N ASP A 243 34.77 -10.63 2.25
CA ASP A 243 34.57 -9.21 2.55
C ASP A 243 33.34 -8.71 1.75
N SER A 244 32.15 -9.02 2.27
CA SER A 244 30.88 -8.77 1.57
C SER A 244 30.18 -7.49 2.01
N ALA A 245 30.76 -6.76 2.98
CA ALA A 245 30.19 -5.49 3.44
C ALA A 245 31.09 -4.33 3.01
N ILE A 246 30.47 -3.22 2.64
CA ILE A 246 31.16 -2.01 2.21
C ILE A 246 30.69 -0.85 3.10
N ARG A 247 31.67 -0.09 3.62
CA ARG A 247 31.40 1.17 4.30
C ARG A 247 32.01 2.29 3.49
N ILE A 248 31.18 3.25 3.12
CA ILE A 248 31.62 4.47 2.43
C ILE A 248 31.53 5.62 3.44
N THR A 249 32.64 6.28 3.69
CA THR A 249 32.70 7.41 4.59
C THR A 249 33.03 8.67 3.78
N HIS A 250 32.18 9.70 3.92
CA HIS A 250 32.48 11.00 3.36
C HIS A 250 33.34 11.76 4.37
N ILE A 251 34.61 11.89 4.06
CA ILE A 251 35.64 12.38 5.00
C ILE A 251 35.29 13.76 5.56
N PRO A 252 34.92 14.77 4.73
CA PRO A 252 34.67 16.12 5.28
C PRO A 252 33.48 16.20 6.24
N SER A 253 32.40 15.37 6.04
CA SER A 253 31.23 15.42 6.92
C SER A 253 31.19 14.32 7.97
N GLY A 254 32.04 13.30 7.82
CA GLY A 254 32.06 12.15 8.72
C GLY A 254 30.85 11.22 8.57
N LEU A 255 30.06 11.43 7.54
CA LEU A 255 28.87 10.59 7.32
C LEU A 255 29.27 9.22 6.77
N UNK A 256 28.68 8.13 7.12
CA UNK A 256 29.00 6.84 6.69
C UNK A 256 27.73 6.17 6.31
N UNK A 257 27.80 5.64 5.46
CA UNK A 257 26.73 4.93 5.04
C UNK A 257 27.13 3.56 5.02
N UNK A 258 26.52 2.99 5.32
CA UNK A 258 26.71 1.68 5.31
C UNK A 258 25.59 1.17 4.56
N UNK A 259 25.72 0.72 3.98
CA UNK A 259 24.82 0.22 3.21
C UNK A 259 24.15 -0.88 3.84
N ALA A 260 23.96 -1.00 4.82
CA ALA A 260 23.24 -2.05 5.54
C ALA A 260 21.75 -1.72 5.74
N GLU A 261 21.38 -0.44 5.69
CA GLU A 261 19.99 -0.01 5.96
C GLU A 261 18.99 -0.58 4.94
N GLN A 262 19.28 -0.46 3.67
CA GLN A 262 18.36 -0.97 2.62
C GLN A 262 18.23 -2.49 2.71
N SER A 263 19.31 -3.17 3.02
CA SER A 263 19.28 -4.62 3.20
C SER A 263 18.42 -5.01 4.40
N ALA A 264 18.53 -4.26 5.51
CA ALA A 264 17.72 -4.49 6.71
C ALA A 264 16.22 -4.24 6.42
N GLN A 265 15.91 -3.19 5.67
CA GLN A 265 14.53 -2.89 5.26
C GLN A 265 13.94 -4.02 4.41
N ARG A 266 14.71 -4.49 3.41
CA ARG A 266 14.26 -5.61 2.58
C ARG A 266 14.03 -6.87 3.42
N LYS A 267 14.95 -7.17 4.32
CA LYS A 267 14.85 -8.33 5.19
C LYS A 267 13.62 -8.24 6.10
N SER A 268 13.34 -7.06 6.63
CA SER A 268 12.15 -6.82 7.45
C SER A 268 10.87 -7.05 6.66
N LEU A 269 10.84 -6.64 5.37
CA LEU A 269 9.66 -6.78 4.53
C LEU A 269 9.39 -8.24 4.14
N VAL A 270 10.43 -9.03 3.89
CA VAL A 270 10.28 -10.35 3.29
C VAL A 270 10.58 -11.52 4.24
N GLY A 271 11.15 -11.24 5.39
CA GLY A 271 11.54 -12.28 6.34
C GLY A 271 12.71 -13.12 5.82
N SER A 272 12.75 -14.39 6.19
CA SER A 272 13.83 -15.33 5.79
C SER A 272 13.61 -15.87 4.36
N GLY A 273 12.42 -15.72 3.80
CA GLY A 273 12.06 -16.35 2.54
C GLY A 273 11.72 -17.82 2.66
N ASP A 274 11.58 -18.31 3.88
CA ASP A 274 11.17 -19.69 4.13
C ASP A 274 9.68 -19.84 3.83
N ARG A 275 9.32 -20.96 3.22
CA ARG A 275 7.92 -21.28 2.89
C ARG A 275 7.00 -21.34 4.11
N SER A 276 7.56 -21.49 5.32
CA SER A 276 6.79 -21.47 6.57
C SER A 276 6.37 -20.05 6.97
N GLU A 277 7.05 -19.02 6.47
CA GLU A 277 6.76 -17.60 6.78
C GLU A 277 5.86 -16.95 5.75
N ARG A 278 4.98 -17.73 5.13
CA ARG A 278 4.13 -17.24 4.03
C ARG A 278 3.05 -16.25 4.50
N ILE A 279 2.83 -15.22 3.68
CA ILE A 279 1.64 -14.37 3.82
C ILE A 279 0.50 -14.92 2.98
N ARG A 280 0.82 -15.64 1.89
CA ARG A 280 -0.17 -16.10 0.92
C ARG A 280 0.26 -17.43 0.33
N THR A 281 -0.73 -18.30 0.07
CA THR A 281 -0.54 -19.58 -0.58
C THR A 281 -1.36 -19.66 -1.86
N TYR A 282 -0.71 -20.10 -2.93
CA TYR A 282 -1.30 -20.34 -4.24
C TYR A 282 -1.30 -21.84 -4.47
N ASN A 283 -2.47 -22.48 -4.35
CA ASN A 283 -2.64 -23.94 -4.49
C ASN A 283 -3.24 -24.24 -5.85
N PHE A 284 -2.41 -24.66 -6.80
CA PHE A 284 -2.84 -24.89 -8.18
C PHE A 284 -3.76 -26.11 -8.32
N PRO A 285 -3.47 -27.27 -7.68
CA PRO A 285 -4.39 -28.42 -7.81
C PRO A 285 -5.81 -28.11 -7.33
N GLN A 286 -5.97 -27.26 -6.31
CA GLN A 286 -7.29 -26.91 -5.77
C GLN A 286 -7.85 -25.60 -6.38
N GLY A 287 -7.09 -24.93 -7.24
CA GLY A 287 -7.53 -23.65 -7.83
C GLY A 287 -7.77 -22.58 -6.79
N ARG A 288 -6.98 -22.58 -5.71
CA ARG A 288 -7.23 -21.81 -4.49
C ARG A 288 -6.09 -20.86 -4.17
N VAL A 289 -6.46 -19.64 -3.76
CA VAL A 289 -5.51 -18.68 -3.15
C VAL A 289 -5.99 -18.39 -1.74
N THR A 290 -5.09 -18.48 -0.77
CA THR A 290 -5.38 -18.14 0.62
C THR A 290 -4.44 -17.04 1.08
N ASP A 291 -4.99 -15.93 1.57
CA ASP A 291 -4.19 -14.92 2.28
C ASP A 291 -4.33 -15.22 3.76
N HIS A 292 -3.22 -15.62 4.36
CA HIS A 292 -3.20 -16.13 5.75
C HIS A 292 -3.36 -15.00 6.76
N ARG A 293 -3.08 -13.76 6.38
CA ARG A 293 -3.15 -12.62 7.31
C ARG A 293 -4.59 -12.27 7.68
N ILE A 294 -5.53 -12.51 6.76
CA ILE A 294 -6.94 -12.20 6.98
C ILE A 294 -7.83 -13.43 6.82
N ASN A 295 -7.25 -14.63 6.74
CA ASN A 295 -7.97 -15.90 6.56
C ASN A 295 -8.93 -15.86 5.37
N LEU A 296 -8.51 -15.21 4.28
CA LEU A 296 -9.31 -15.11 3.05
C LEU A 296 -8.92 -16.24 2.12
N THR A 297 -9.90 -17.06 1.74
CA THR A 297 -9.71 -18.14 0.77
C THR A 297 -10.60 -17.88 -0.43
N LEU A 298 -10.00 -17.87 -1.63
CA LEU A 298 -10.69 -17.66 -2.89
C LEU A 298 -10.38 -18.81 -3.83
N TYR A 299 -11.41 -19.30 -4.54
CA TYR A 299 -11.27 -20.41 -5.47
C TYR A 299 -11.20 -19.92 -6.91
N GLN A 300 -10.66 -18.73 -7.10
CA GLN A 300 -10.45 -18.08 -8.39
C GLN A 300 -8.96 -17.86 -8.68
N LEU A 301 -8.15 -18.91 -8.48
CA LEU A 301 -6.70 -18.82 -8.67
C LEU A 301 -6.36 -18.34 -10.09
N ASP A 302 -7.01 -18.87 -11.11
CA ASP A 302 -6.71 -18.51 -12.51
C ASP A 302 -6.97 -17.01 -12.76
N ASP A 303 -8.09 -16.50 -12.24
CA ASP A 303 -8.42 -15.07 -12.37
C ASP A 303 -7.37 -14.20 -11.70
N ILE A 304 -6.94 -14.59 -10.51
CA ILE A 304 -5.95 -13.84 -9.74
C ILE A 304 -4.61 -13.84 -10.48
N MET A 305 -4.20 -14.99 -11.03
CA MET A 305 -2.95 -15.09 -11.80
C MET A 305 -3.03 -14.29 -13.11
N GLN A 306 -4.24 -14.00 -13.61
CA GLN A 306 -4.44 -13.14 -14.78
C GLN A 306 -4.48 -11.65 -14.41
N GLY A 307 -4.25 -11.31 -13.14
CA GLY A 307 -4.14 -9.93 -12.70
C GLY A 307 -5.32 -9.38 -11.93
N LYS A 308 -6.33 -10.21 -11.59
CA LYS A 308 -7.49 -9.74 -10.82
C LYS A 308 -7.17 -9.71 -9.32
N LEU A 309 -6.12 -8.97 -8.98
CA LEU A 309 -5.62 -8.87 -7.61
C LEU A 309 -6.53 -8.07 -6.67
N ASN A 310 -7.44 -7.27 -7.21
CA ASN A 310 -8.37 -6.52 -6.37
C ASN A 310 -9.25 -7.45 -5.52
N MET A 311 -9.44 -8.69 -5.95
CA MET A 311 -10.15 -9.69 -5.17
C MET A 311 -9.49 -9.95 -3.81
N ILE A 312 -8.18 -9.69 -3.70
CA ILE A 312 -7.41 -9.83 -2.45
C ILE A 312 -7.09 -8.46 -1.85
N ILE A 313 -6.68 -7.50 -2.68
CA ILE A 313 -6.24 -6.18 -2.24
C ILE A 313 -7.36 -5.43 -1.50
N VAL A 314 -8.59 -5.48 -2.02
CA VAL A 314 -9.72 -4.77 -1.41
C VAL A 314 -10.02 -5.30 0.00
N PRO A 315 -10.14 -6.62 0.21
CA PRO A 315 -10.33 -7.13 1.58
C PRO A 315 -9.15 -6.83 2.52
N LEU A 316 -7.91 -6.87 2.02
CA LEU A 316 -6.73 -6.52 2.82
C LEU A 316 -6.78 -5.07 3.28
N THR A 317 -7.11 -4.17 2.36
CA THR A 317 -7.21 -2.74 2.65
C THR A 317 -8.30 -2.48 3.68
N ARG A 318 -9.46 -3.12 3.53
CA ARG A 318 -10.58 -2.99 4.46
C ARG A 318 -10.20 -3.46 5.86
N GLU A 319 -9.50 -4.58 5.96
CA GLU A 319 -9.08 -5.12 7.26
C GLU A 319 -8.10 -4.19 7.95
N PHE A 320 -7.13 -3.65 7.19
CA PHE A 320 -6.16 -2.69 7.72
C PHE A 320 -6.86 -1.42 8.20
N GLN A 321 -7.82 -0.90 7.42
CA GLN A 321 -8.59 0.28 7.80
C GLN A 321 -9.43 0.01 9.06
N ALA A 322 -10.02 -1.18 9.17
CA ALA A 322 -10.80 -1.57 10.35
C ALA A 322 -9.92 -1.59 11.60
N GLU A 323 -8.69 -2.09 11.49
CA GLU A 323 -7.73 -2.11 12.60
C GLU A 323 -7.36 -0.69 13.02
N GLN A 324 -7.11 0.20 12.04
CA GLN A 324 -6.81 1.62 12.34
C GLN A 324 -7.97 2.31 13.02
N LEU A 325 -9.21 2.05 12.59
CA LEU A 325 -10.42 2.63 13.20
C LEU A 325 -10.59 2.15 14.65
N ALA A 326 -10.30 0.88 14.92
CA ALA A 326 -10.37 0.32 16.27
C ALA A 326 -9.37 1.02 17.20
N GLU A 327 -8.16 1.27 16.72
CA GLU A 327 -7.12 1.98 17.46
C GLU A 327 -7.54 3.41 17.80
N LEU A 328 -8.21 4.10 16.87
CA LEU A 328 -8.71 5.46 17.10
C LEU A 328 -9.86 5.50 18.09
N GLY A 329 -10.61 4.40 18.21
CA GLY A 329 -11.75 4.29 19.13
C GLY A 329 -11.37 4.08 20.58
N GLU A 330 -10.10 3.76 20.87
CA GLU A 330 -9.57 3.59 22.23
C GLU A 330 -9.00 4.89 22.75
#